data_d1ba09b6458e477962dfb1c7c97362a1
#
_entry.id   d1ba09b6458e477962dfb1c7c97362a1
#
_cell.length_a   1.000
_cell.length_b   1.000
_cell.length_c   1.000
_cell.angle_alpha   90.00
_cell.angle_beta   90.00
_cell.angle_gamma   90.00
#
_symmetry.space_group_name_H-M   'P 1'
#
loop_
_entity.id
_entity.type
_entity.pdbx_description
1 polymer ?
#
loop_
_entity_poly.entity_id
_entity_poly.type
_entity_poly.pdbx_seq_one_letter_code
_entity_poly.pdbx_strand_id
1 'polypeptide(L)'
;MTTLWRSHIGALVIFIAIAATTLDHGASLTSQLTGQGSDRYIFIWFLAWWPWAIVHHASMLHTNLVWQPLGVFTFWVTSIPLLSLIFAPVTLLAGPITAYNLLCLAGPVLAAFIAYCLCLRLTKHPEAAIFGGALFGFSPYEVAHAANAPNLGFSACVPAAFLLALLRLQNRIGRRIAVTIGAANLVAQFLISAEIFATLVLVSGLALLFAYASLPDWRHRLARLGMDAALSSFFACIILSPCLLSMLTARHYAALPAFWPYFFAADLETFFIPAPPISSGGFTGLVQLHRGLVAESYLGLPILAIFYLFARQFAGQAEARLLTFLVVVVAILSLGPDLWVAGHDTGLALPWRVAVHVPLLTDILPSRFALYVTLSAAIVTSLWLAASPSLPRRLLMLLACAAWWPARPAWTPIPHTVFFQPGRIAETLGPGRKLLILPFATVGPAMLWQVQSGFAFRQTGGYLGYPPSGMQTFPAVAALYGGAQPAGFIADLAQFCVATGTDDIVAGPGTPAALSAALTQLHWPSRTVDDVMIYQVPGATNG
;
A
#
# COMPACT_ATOMS: atom_id res chain seq x y z
N MET A 1 -11.42 -30.19 19.85
CA MET A 1 -11.48 -29.62 18.48
C MET A 1 -12.64 -28.64 18.29
N THR A 2 -13.83 -28.94 18.75
CA THR A 2 -15.04 -28.09 18.56
C THR A 2 -14.97 -26.70 19.19
N THR A 3 -14.38 -26.52 20.36
CA THR A 3 -14.26 -25.24 21.07
C THR A 3 -13.23 -24.29 20.42
N LEU A 4 -12.10 -24.81 19.95
CA LEU A 4 -11.09 -24.01 19.23
C LEU A 4 -11.61 -23.52 17.88
N TRP A 5 -12.30 -24.39 17.12
CA TRP A 5 -12.92 -24.02 15.85
C TRP A 5 -13.96 -22.91 16.02
N ARG A 6 -14.80 -23.01 17.07
CA ARG A 6 -15.78 -21.97 17.39
C ARG A 6 -15.12 -20.62 17.74
N SER A 7 -13.97 -20.63 18.39
CA SER A 7 -13.23 -19.40 18.71
C SER A 7 -12.64 -18.73 17.47
N HIS A 8 -12.15 -19.48 16.48
CA HIS A 8 -11.64 -18.93 15.22
C HIS A 8 -12.76 -18.32 14.35
N ILE A 9 -13.90 -19.01 14.23
CA ILE A 9 -15.08 -18.47 13.53
C ILE A 9 -15.58 -17.22 14.24
N GLY A 10 -15.69 -17.25 15.58
CA GLY A 10 -16.11 -16.09 16.37
C GLY A 10 -15.21 -14.88 16.17
N ALA A 11 -13.88 -15.07 16.16
CA ALA A 11 -12.93 -14.00 15.90
C ALA A 11 -13.09 -13.42 14.49
N LEU A 12 -13.22 -14.28 13.46
CA LEU A 12 -13.43 -13.85 12.09
C LEU A 12 -14.73 -13.04 11.94
N VAL A 13 -15.83 -13.50 12.55
CA VAL A 13 -17.12 -12.78 12.54
C VAL A 13 -16.99 -11.41 13.20
N ILE A 14 -16.27 -11.32 14.33
CA ILE A 14 -15.99 -10.04 15.00
C ILE A 14 -15.24 -9.08 14.06
N PHE A 15 -14.19 -9.54 13.40
CA PHE A 15 -13.39 -8.70 12.49
C PHE A 15 -14.19 -8.27 11.25
N ILE A 16 -15.01 -9.14 10.69
CA ILE A 16 -15.95 -8.79 9.61
C ILE A 16 -16.94 -7.73 10.10
N ALA A 17 -17.50 -7.88 11.32
CA ALA A 17 -18.44 -6.91 11.88
C ALA A 17 -17.77 -5.54 12.12
N ILE A 18 -16.51 -5.52 12.59
CA ILE A 18 -15.75 -4.27 12.72
C ILE A 18 -15.57 -3.62 11.36
N ALA A 19 -15.12 -4.37 10.32
CA ALA A 19 -14.95 -3.82 8.97
C ALA A 19 -16.26 -3.30 8.39
N ALA A 20 -17.36 -4.04 8.51
CA ALA A 20 -18.67 -3.63 8.02
C ALA A 20 -19.20 -2.36 8.71
N THR A 21 -18.91 -2.16 10.00
CA THR A 21 -19.39 -1.00 10.74
C THR A 21 -18.47 0.22 10.65
N THR A 22 -17.18 0.04 10.40
CA THR A 22 -16.20 1.13 10.36
C THR A 22 -15.77 1.50 8.94
N LEU A 23 -15.63 0.54 8.03
CA LEU A 23 -15.09 0.76 6.69
C LEU A 23 -16.18 0.80 5.61
N ASP A 24 -17.18 -0.09 5.68
CA ASP A 24 -18.25 -0.17 4.69
C ASP A 24 -19.48 0.70 5.05
N HIS A 25 -19.96 0.60 6.29
CA HIS A 25 -21.15 1.26 6.84
C HIS A 25 -22.36 1.38 5.87
N GLY A 26 -22.58 0.33 5.07
CA GLY A 26 -23.74 0.22 4.18
C GLY A 26 -23.59 0.91 2.83
N ALA A 27 -22.36 1.23 2.40
CA ALA A 27 -22.10 1.75 1.07
C ALA A 27 -22.36 0.71 -0.02
N SER A 28 -22.69 1.17 -1.22
CA SER A 28 -22.88 0.27 -2.37
C SER A 28 -21.54 -0.09 -2.99
N LEU A 29 -21.15 -1.35 -2.89
CA LEU A 29 -19.91 -1.87 -3.46
C LEU A 29 -19.82 -1.78 -4.99
N THR A 30 -20.96 -1.65 -5.68
CA THR A 30 -21.03 -1.63 -7.15
C THR A 30 -21.20 -0.24 -7.75
N SER A 31 -21.77 0.71 -7.00
CA SER A 31 -22.09 2.06 -7.49
C SER A 31 -21.32 3.19 -6.82
N GLN A 32 -20.54 2.85 -5.79
CA GLN A 32 -19.67 3.80 -5.07
C GLN A 32 -18.24 3.26 -5.03
N LEU A 33 -17.30 4.16 -4.79
CA LEU A 33 -15.88 3.87 -4.73
C LEU A 33 -15.32 4.35 -3.38
N THR A 34 -14.69 3.46 -2.64
CA THR A 34 -14.05 3.79 -1.37
C THR A 34 -12.73 4.53 -1.57
N GLY A 35 -12.34 5.35 -0.59
CA GLY A 35 -11.08 6.11 -0.61
C GLY A 35 -11.17 7.45 -1.33
N GLN A 36 -10.03 8.11 -1.40
CA GLN A 36 -9.87 9.44 -2.01
C GLN A 36 -8.62 9.49 -2.90
N GLY A 37 -8.53 10.54 -3.72
CA GLY A 37 -7.38 10.71 -4.61
C GLY A 37 -7.39 9.76 -5.82
N SER A 38 -6.34 9.87 -6.61
CA SER A 38 -6.18 9.12 -7.88
C SER A 38 -5.47 7.78 -7.72
N ASP A 39 -4.77 7.53 -6.61
CA ASP A 39 -4.03 6.28 -6.37
C ASP A 39 -4.93 5.04 -6.46
N ARG A 40 -6.18 5.15 -5.98
CA ARG A 40 -7.17 4.07 -6.10
C ARG A 40 -7.40 3.59 -7.54
N TYR A 41 -7.23 4.47 -8.53
CA TYR A 41 -7.41 4.12 -9.95
C TYR A 41 -6.26 3.26 -10.48
N ILE A 42 -5.06 3.32 -9.89
CA ILE A 42 -3.94 2.42 -10.18
C ILE A 42 -4.36 0.97 -9.88
N PHE A 43 -4.94 0.73 -8.70
CA PHE A 43 -5.33 -0.62 -8.27
C PHE A 43 -6.51 -1.16 -9.06
N ILE A 44 -7.52 -0.31 -9.35
CA ILE A 44 -8.66 -0.68 -10.22
C ILE A 44 -8.15 -1.05 -11.60
N TRP A 45 -7.19 -0.28 -12.12
CA TRP A 45 -6.57 -0.53 -13.42
C TRP A 45 -5.86 -1.88 -13.44
N PHE A 46 -5.07 -2.22 -12.43
CA PHE A 46 -4.38 -3.51 -12.37
C PHE A 46 -5.32 -4.69 -12.08
N LEU A 47 -6.38 -4.50 -11.28
CA LEU A 47 -7.41 -5.52 -11.09
C LEU A 47 -8.09 -5.88 -12.41
N ALA A 48 -8.30 -4.91 -13.30
CA ALA A 48 -8.81 -5.14 -14.64
C ALA A 48 -7.74 -5.68 -15.59
N TRP A 49 -6.52 -5.13 -15.54
CA TRP A 49 -5.48 -5.40 -16.51
C TRP A 49 -4.90 -6.81 -16.43
N TRP A 50 -4.66 -7.37 -15.24
CA TRP A 50 -4.07 -8.70 -15.12
C TRP A 50 -4.93 -9.79 -15.78
N PRO A 51 -6.24 -9.90 -15.51
CA PRO A 51 -7.11 -10.82 -16.23
C PRO A 51 -7.19 -10.53 -17.73
N TRP A 52 -7.25 -9.24 -18.10
CA TRP A 52 -7.26 -8.82 -19.50
C TRP A 52 -5.97 -9.22 -20.22
N ALA A 53 -4.81 -9.01 -19.64
CA ALA A 53 -3.52 -9.34 -20.22
C ALA A 53 -3.37 -10.85 -20.47
N ILE A 54 -3.86 -11.69 -19.55
CA ILE A 54 -3.87 -13.15 -19.70
C ILE A 54 -4.74 -13.55 -20.89
N VAL A 55 -5.95 -13.03 -20.98
CA VAL A 55 -6.91 -13.36 -22.06
C VAL A 55 -6.40 -12.90 -23.43
N HIS A 56 -5.73 -11.75 -23.50
CA HIS A 56 -5.21 -11.17 -24.73
C HIS A 56 -3.75 -11.57 -25.04
N HIS A 57 -3.18 -12.50 -24.27
CA HIS A 57 -1.78 -12.94 -24.41
C HIS A 57 -0.77 -11.79 -24.42
N ALA A 58 -1.08 -10.70 -23.68
CA ALA A 58 -0.18 -9.55 -23.54
C ALA A 58 0.98 -9.89 -22.60
N SER A 59 2.09 -9.16 -22.73
CA SER A 59 3.23 -9.33 -21.83
C SER A 59 2.85 -8.97 -20.40
N MET A 60 3.07 -9.87 -19.46
CA MET A 60 2.85 -9.64 -18.03
C MET A 60 3.99 -8.85 -17.35
N LEU A 61 5.12 -8.70 -18.03
CA LEU A 61 6.30 -7.98 -17.49
C LEU A 61 6.36 -6.52 -17.94
N HIS A 62 5.63 -6.18 -19.02
CA HIS A 62 5.65 -4.84 -19.59
C HIS A 62 4.30 -4.52 -20.24
N THR A 63 3.78 -3.31 -20.04
CA THR A 63 2.55 -2.83 -20.67
C THR A 63 2.79 -1.58 -21.50
N ASN A 64 2.19 -1.54 -22.69
CA ASN A 64 2.20 -0.40 -23.62
C ASN A 64 0.88 0.38 -23.60
N LEU A 65 -0.01 0.12 -22.67
CA LEU A 65 -1.30 0.81 -22.57
C LEU A 65 -1.18 2.22 -22.02
N VAL A 66 -0.10 2.51 -21.31
CA VAL A 66 0.21 3.82 -20.74
C VAL A 66 1.65 4.22 -21.04
N TRP A 67 1.96 5.50 -20.96
CA TRP A 67 3.29 6.07 -21.19
C TRP A 67 3.88 5.71 -22.58
N GLN A 68 3.03 5.74 -23.60
CA GLN A 68 3.50 5.55 -24.98
C GLN A 68 4.52 6.64 -25.37
N PRO A 69 5.58 6.26 -26.13
CA PRO A 69 5.87 4.94 -26.72
C PRO A 69 6.64 3.99 -25.79
N LEU A 70 7.12 4.44 -24.60
CA LEU A 70 8.02 3.66 -23.74
C LEU A 70 7.31 2.50 -23.03
N GLY A 71 6.05 2.69 -22.63
CA GLY A 71 5.36 1.74 -21.78
C GLY A 71 5.92 1.71 -20.34
N VAL A 72 5.53 0.70 -19.57
CA VAL A 72 5.92 0.55 -18.15
C VAL A 72 6.23 -0.90 -17.83
N PHE A 73 7.31 -1.14 -17.09
CA PHE A 73 7.62 -2.44 -16.49
C PHE A 73 6.76 -2.66 -15.25
N THR A 74 5.96 -3.71 -15.24
CA THR A 74 4.90 -3.95 -14.25
C THR A 74 5.43 -4.18 -12.82
N PHE A 75 6.65 -4.70 -12.67
CA PHE A 75 7.26 -4.94 -11.36
C PHE A 75 8.04 -3.75 -10.79
N TRP A 76 8.21 -2.66 -11.59
CA TRP A 76 8.70 -1.36 -11.10
C TRP A 76 7.57 -0.42 -10.64
N VAL A 77 6.33 -0.85 -10.76
CA VAL A 77 5.14 -0.11 -10.35
C VAL A 77 4.27 -0.98 -9.44
N THR A 78 3.28 -0.39 -8.80
CA THR A 78 2.43 -1.07 -7.81
C THR A 78 1.37 -1.95 -8.50
N SER A 79 1.78 -3.04 -9.15
CA SER A 79 0.92 -3.83 -10.04
C SER A 79 0.04 -4.89 -9.35
N ILE A 80 0.26 -5.18 -8.08
CA ILE A 80 -0.54 -6.13 -7.25
C ILE A 80 -0.94 -7.45 -7.94
N PRO A 81 -0.03 -8.17 -8.62
CA PRO A 81 -0.42 -9.33 -9.44
C PRO A 81 -1.16 -10.42 -8.66
N LEU A 82 -0.71 -10.76 -7.45
CA LEU A 82 -1.38 -11.81 -6.65
C LEU A 82 -2.81 -11.41 -6.28
N LEU A 83 -3.02 -10.18 -5.82
CA LEU A 83 -4.35 -9.72 -5.44
C LEU A 83 -5.26 -9.64 -6.65
N SER A 84 -4.75 -9.16 -7.79
CA SER A 84 -5.52 -9.10 -9.04
C SER A 84 -5.96 -10.49 -9.51
N LEU A 85 -5.11 -11.51 -9.38
CA LEU A 85 -5.46 -12.88 -9.73
C LEU A 85 -6.44 -13.53 -8.75
N ILE A 86 -6.28 -13.30 -7.44
CA ILE A 86 -7.22 -13.79 -6.42
C ILE A 86 -8.61 -13.17 -6.63
N PHE A 87 -8.67 -11.88 -6.93
CA PHE A 87 -9.92 -11.16 -7.16
C PHE A 87 -10.41 -11.19 -8.61
N ALA A 88 -9.68 -11.88 -9.53
CA ALA A 88 -10.11 -12.03 -10.93
C ALA A 88 -11.55 -12.56 -11.12
N PRO A 89 -12.02 -13.55 -10.35
CA PRO A 89 -13.42 -13.98 -10.47
C PRO A 89 -14.41 -12.85 -10.17
N VAL A 90 -14.14 -12.04 -9.15
CA VAL A 90 -15.00 -10.89 -8.81
C VAL A 90 -14.90 -9.81 -9.89
N THR A 91 -13.69 -9.53 -10.38
CA THR A 91 -13.45 -8.58 -11.48
C THR A 91 -14.23 -8.94 -12.73
N LEU A 92 -14.22 -10.23 -13.10
CA LEU A 92 -14.90 -10.72 -14.31
C LEU A 92 -16.44 -10.78 -14.16
N LEU A 93 -16.94 -11.07 -12.96
CA LEU A 93 -18.38 -11.24 -12.72
C LEU A 93 -19.08 -9.94 -12.30
N ALA A 94 -18.42 -9.09 -11.50
CA ALA A 94 -19.03 -7.91 -10.88
C ALA A 94 -18.26 -6.60 -11.18
N GLY A 95 -17.20 -6.69 -11.97
CA GLY A 95 -16.38 -5.55 -12.38
C GLY A 95 -15.22 -5.20 -11.42
N PRO A 96 -14.20 -4.48 -11.91
CA PRO A 96 -12.97 -4.19 -11.17
C PRO A 96 -13.19 -3.24 -9.99
N ILE A 97 -14.21 -2.39 -10.01
CA ILE A 97 -14.56 -1.49 -8.91
C ILE A 97 -15.07 -2.29 -7.72
N THR A 98 -15.97 -3.25 -7.96
CA THR A 98 -16.46 -4.15 -6.91
C THR A 98 -15.32 -4.98 -6.33
N ALA A 99 -14.42 -5.48 -7.18
CA ALA A 99 -13.22 -6.20 -6.74
C ALA A 99 -12.32 -5.33 -5.86
N TYR A 100 -12.11 -4.06 -6.24
CA TYR A 100 -11.35 -3.09 -5.45
C TYR A 100 -11.99 -2.81 -4.09
N ASN A 101 -13.27 -2.53 -4.04
CA ASN A 101 -13.99 -2.26 -2.79
C ASN A 101 -13.94 -3.47 -1.84
N LEU A 102 -14.14 -4.69 -2.36
CA LEU A 102 -14.00 -5.91 -1.57
C LEU A 102 -12.57 -6.15 -1.09
N LEU A 103 -11.57 -5.85 -1.93
CA LEU A 103 -10.16 -5.95 -1.56
C LEU A 103 -9.83 -5.02 -0.38
N CYS A 104 -10.31 -3.78 -0.41
CA CYS A 104 -10.11 -2.79 0.65
C CYS A 104 -10.74 -3.23 1.99
N LEU A 105 -11.84 -3.97 1.96
CA LEU A 105 -12.48 -4.54 3.16
C LEU A 105 -11.80 -5.82 3.63
N ALA A 106 -11.34 -6.66 2.72
CA ALA A 106 -10.74 -7.97 3.03
C ALA A 106 -9.36 -7.84 3.66
N GLY A 107 -8.54 -6.85 3.26
CA GLY A 107 -7.18 -6.64 3.76
C GLY A 107 -7.12 -6.55 5.29
N PRO A 108 -7.79 -5.57 5.92
CA PRO A 108 -7.83 -5.40 7.37
C PRO A 108 -8.38 -6.63 8.12
N VAL A 109 -9.42 -7.29 7.58
CA VAL A 109 -10.01 -8.49 8.18
C VAL A 109 -9.01 -9.64 8.20
N LEU A 110 -8.31 -9.89 7.09
CA LEU A 110 -7.31 -10.95 7.00
C LEU A 110 -6.08 -10.64 7.86
N ALA A 111 -5.62 -9.39 7.88
CA ALA A 111 -4.53 -8.94 8.75
C ALA A 111 -4.89 -9.15 10.22
N ALA A 112 -6.11 -8.75 10.65
CA ALA A 112 -6.63 -8.98 12.00
C ALA A 112 -6.67 -10.48 12.35
N PHE A 113 -7.15 -11.32 11.43
CA PHE A 113 -7.31 -12.74 11.67
C PHE A 113 -5.95 -13.46 11.83
N ILE A 114 -4.98 -13.14 10.98
CA ILE A 114 -3.65 -13.75 11.09
C ILE A 114 -2.90 -13.24 12.33
N ALA A 115 -3.01 -11.95 12.66
CA ALA A 115 -2.46 -11.41 13.90
C ALA A 115 -3.13 -12.02 15.14
N TYR A 116 -4.45 -12.25 15.11
CA TYR A 116 -5.15 -13.01 16.14
C TYR A 116 -4.56 -14.42 16.30
N CYS A 117 -4.33 -15.14 15.21
CA CYS A 117 -3.72 -16.47 15.26
C CYS A 117 -2.31 -16.43 15.90
N LEU A 118 -1.50 -15.42 15.56
CA LEU A 118 -0.19 -15.20 16.18
C LEU A 118 -0.32 -14.91 17.67
N CYS A 119 -1.17 -13.96 18.06
CA CYS A 119 -1.40 -13.59 19.46
C CYS A 119 -1.98 -14.77 20.28
N LEU A 120 -2.91 -15.52 19.70
CA LEU A 120 -3.46 -16.72 20.33
C LEU A 120 -2.38 -17.78 20.57
N ARG A 121 -1.47 -17.93 19.63
CA ARG A 121 -0.36 -18.86 19.76
C ARG A 121 0.64 -18.46 20.84
N LEU A 122 0.88 -17.17 21.01
CA LEU A 122 1.75 -16.61 22.04
C LEU A 122 1.10 -16.67 23.43
N THR A 123 -0.15 -16.27 23.54
CA THR A 123 -0.83 -16.05 24.81
C THR A 123 -1.63 -17.24 25.31
N LYS A 124 -2.13 -18.09 24.40
CA LYS A 124 -3.13 -19.14 24.66
C LYS A 124 -4.44 -18.60 25.29
N HIS A 125 -4.68 -17.30 25.16
CA HIS A 125 -5.81 -16.60 25.74
C HIS A 125 -6.66 -15.96 24.64
N PRO A 126 -7.86 -16.53 24.30
CA PRO A 126 -8.64 -16.08 23.15
C PRO A 126 -9.04 -14.61 23.21
N GLU A 127 -9.48 -14.11 24.38
CA GLU A 127 -9.86 -12.70 24.55
C GLU A 127 -8.71 -11.76 24.23
N ALA A 128 -7.52 -12.01 24.82
CA ALA A 128 -6.33 -11.20 24.56
C ALA A 128 -5.90 -11.24 23.08
N ALA A 129 -6.05 -12.40 22.45
CA ALA A 129 -5.75 -12.57 21.03
C ALA A 129 -6.74 -11.82 20.12
N ILE A 130 -8.04 -11.77 20.46
CA ILE A 130 -9.04 -10.99 19.71
C ILE A 130 -8.69 -9.49 19.77
N PHE A 131 -8.34 -8.97 20.95
CA PHE A 131 -7.87 -7.60 21.07
C PHE A 131 -6.62 -7.33 20.22
N GLY A 132 -5.61 -8.22 20.27
CA GLY A 132 -4.41 -8.09 19.46
C GLY A 132 -4.70 -8.13 17.96
N GLY A 133 -5.56 -9.04 17.52
CA GLY A 133 -6.00 -9.11 16.12
C GLY A 133 -6.71 -7.81 15.69
N ALA A 134 -7.66 -7.32 16.50
CA ALA A 134 -8.37 -6.09 16.22
C ALA A 134 -7.43 -4.88 16.17
N LEU A 135 -6.52 -4.75 17.14
CA LEU A 135 -5.54 -3.66 17.17
C LEU A 135 -4.62 -3.69 15.93
N PHE A 136 -4.18 -4.85 15.45
CA PHE A 136 -3.36 -4.89 14.25
C PHE A 136 -4.16 -4.59 12.99
N GLY A 137 -5.23 -5.35 12.71
CA GLY A 137 -5.96 -5.24 11.44
C GLY A 137 -6.74 -3.93 11.27
N PHE A 138 -7.05 -3.24 12.37
CA PHE A 138 -7.70 -1.93 12.35
C PHE A 138 -6.80 -0.84 12.95
N SER A 139 -5.47 -1.05 12.86
CA SER A 139 -4.46 -0.08 13.28
C SER A 139 -4.48 1.17 12.41
N PRO A 140 -3.90 2.28 12.90
CA PRO A 140 -3.71 3.48 12.10
C PRO A 140 -3.04 3.20 10.75
N TYR A 141 -2.04 2.30 10.73
CA TYR A 141 -1.36 1.88 9.50
C TYR A 141 -2.31 1.20 8.51
N GLU A 142 -3.01 0.16 8.96
CA GLU A 142 -3.91 -0.62 8.09
C GLU A 142 -5.04 0.24 7.52
N VAL A 143 -5.67 1.06 8.37
CA VAL A 143 -6.80 1.92 7.97
C VAL A 143 -6.36 3.03 7.01
N ALA A 144 -5.18 3.62 7.22
CA ALA A 144 -4.62 4.62 6.30
C ALA A 144 -4.46 4.09 4.88
N HIS A 145 -4.07 2.82 4.76
CA HIS A 145 -3.76 2.20 3.47
C HIS A 145 -4.92 1.41 2.86
N ALA A 146 -5.85 0.89 3.66
CA ALA A 146 -6.90 -0.02 3.20
C ALA A 146 -7.67 0.50 1.98
N ALA A 147 -8.03 1.79 1.97
CA ALA A 147 -8.87 2.38 0.94
C ALA A 147 -8.11 3.17 -0.14
N ASN A 148 -6.80 3.39 0.01
CA ASN A 148 -6.03 4.21 -0.94
C ASN A 148 -4.82 3.47 -1.53
N ALA A 149 -4.22 2.56 -0.75
CA ALA A 149 -3.03 1.80 -1.14
C ALA A 149 -3.15 0.35 -0.65
N PRO A 150 -4.07 -0.46 -1.20
CA PRO A 150 -4.34 -1.81 -0.70
C PRO A 150 -3.13 -2.77 -0.80
N ASN A 151 -2.12 -2.48 -1.61
CA ASN A 151 -0.84 -3.19 -1.59
C ASN A 151 -0.10 -3.05 -0.26
N LEU A 152 -0.30 -1.96 0.47
CA LEU A 152 0.27 -1.68 1.78
C LEU A 152 -0.66 -2.14 2.91
N GLY A 153 -1.98 -1.99 2.71
CA GLY A 153 -3.02 -2.39 3.67
C GLY A 153 -3.44 -3.87 3.56
N PHE A 154 -2.84 -4.68 2.68
CA PHE A 154 -3.04 -6.12 2.64
C PHE A 154 -1.83 -6.83 3.25
N SER A 155 -1.60 -6.61 4.55
CA SER A 155 -0.37 -6.95 5.25
C SER A 155 -0.39 -8.31 5.94
N ALA A 156 -1.39 -9.16 5.71
CA ALA A 156 -1.58 -10.45 6.38
C ALA A 156 -0.34 -11.38 6.33
N CYS A 157 0.50 -11.27 5.30
CA CYS A 157 1.74 -12.03 5.16
C CYS A 157 2.78 -11.68 6.24
N VAL A 158 2.71 -10.47 6.82
CA VAL A 158 3.65 -10.04 7.86
C VAL A 158 3.42 -10.80 9.17
N PRO A 159 2.26 -10.76 9.84
CA PRO A 159 2.02 -11.59 11.01
C PRO A 159 2.09 -13.10 10.70
N ALA A 160 1.80 -13.53 9.44
CA ALA A 160 1.96 -14.92 9.02
C ALA A 160 3.42 -15.39 9.08
N ALA A 161 4.38 -14.56 8.66
CA ALA A 161 5.80 -14.86 8.75
C ALA A 161 6.25 -15.08 10.22
N PHE A 162 5.82 -14.20 11.13
CA PHE A 162 6.13 -14.33 12.56
C PHE A 162 5.43 -15.54 13.21
N LEU A 163 4.19 -15.83 12.80
CA LEU A 163 3.49 -17.05 13.25
C LEU A 163 4.23 -18.32 12.78
N LEU A 164 4.65 -18.36 11.52
CA LEU A 164 5.41 -19.47 10.96
C LEU A 164 6.74 -19.67 11.70
N ALA A 165 7.48 -18.59 11.96
CA ALA A 165 8.70 -18.61 12.74
C ALA A 165 8.47 -19.17 14.16
N LEU A 166 7.40 -18.70 14.83
CA LEU A 166 7.01 -19.18 16.17
C LEU A 166 6.67 -20.67 16.16
N LEU A 167 5.87 -21.14 15.19
CA LEU A 167 5.53 -22.57 15.06
C LEU A 167 6.78 -23.43 14.83
N ARG A 168 7.72 -22.92 14.07
CA ARG A 168 9.00 -23.62 13.81
C ARG A 168 9.89 -23.66 15.05
N LEU A 169 10.04 -22.55 15.78
CA LEU A 169 10.77 -22.48 17.04
C LEU A 169 10.19 -23.42 18.11
N GLN A 170 8.87 -23.58 18.12
CA GLN A 170 8.16 -24.49 19.03
C GLN A 170 8.13 -25.95 18.55
N ASN A 171 8.82 -26.28 17.45
CA ASN A 171 8.84 -27.62 16.83
C ASN A 171 7.44 -28.17 16.48
N ARG A 172 6.46 -27.28 16.17
CA ARG A 172 5.11 -27.68 15.76
C ARG A 172 5.03 -28.03 14.28
N ILE A 173 5.96 -27.54 13.50
CA ILE A 173 6.10 -27.82 12.07
C ILE A 173 7.52 -28.26 11.75
N GLY A 174 7.63 -29.20 10.80
CA GLY A 174 8.92 -29.67 10.32
C GLY A 174 9.58 -28.67 9.36
N ARG A 175 10.89 -28.86 9.11
CA ARG A 175 11.70 -28.01 8.23
C ARG A 175 11.08 -27.85 6.84
N ARG A 176 10.66 -28.96 6.21
CA ARG A 176 10.07 -28.92 4.85
C ARG A 176 8.87 -27.99 4.79
N ILE A 177 7.92 -28.15 5.73
CA ILE A 177 6.72 -27.30 5.82
C ILE A 177 7.12 -25.84 6.07
N ALA A 178 8.03 -25.58 7.01
CA ALA A 178 8.49 -24.23 7.33
C ALA A 178 9.11 -23.54 6.10
N VAL A 179 9.98 -24.24 5.36
CA VAL A 179 10.63 -23.69 4.16
C VAL A 179 9.64 -23.48 3.03
N THR A 180 8.74 -24.45 2.76
CA THR A 180 7.78 -24.33 1.67
C THR A 180 6.77 -23.20 1.91
N ILE A 181 6.17 -23.15 3.13
CA ILE A 181 5.21 -22.08 3.47
C ILE A 181 5.94 -20.72 3.57
N GLY A 182 7.18 -20.71 4.10
CA GLY A 182 8.00 -19.52 4.17
C GLY A 182 8.29 -18.94 2.78
N ALA A 183 8.70 -19.79 1.83
CA ALA A 183 8.90 -19.38 0.44
C ALA A 183 7.61 -18.86 -0.19
N ALA A 184 6.50 -19.58 -0.02
CA ALA A 184 5.20 -19.16 -0.53
C ALA A 184 4.74 -17.81 0.06
N ASN A 185 4.96 -17.59 1.36
CA ASN A 185 4.62 -16.32 2.02
C ASN A 185 5.48 -15.16 1.49
N LEU A 186 6.78 -15.37 1.25
CA LEU A 186 7.67 -14.38 0.67
C LEU A 186 7.28 -14.04 -0.78
N VAL A 187 6.98 -15.06 -1.59
CA VAL A 187 6.48 -14.87 -2.97
C VAL A 187 5.17 -14.11 -2.95
N ALA A 188 4.22 -14.49 -2.10
CA ALA A 188 2.95 -13.81 -1.96
C ALA A 188 3.14 -12.34 -1.56
N GLN A 189 3.99 -12.08 -0.56
CA GLN A 189 4.26 -10.70 -0.12
C GLN A 189 4.90 -9.85 -1.23
N PHE A 190 5.86 -10.39 -1.99
CA PHE A 190 6.46 -9.67 -3.12
C PHE A 190 5.42 -9.34 -4.20
N LEU A 191 4.56 -10.30 -4.55
CA LEU A 191 3.50 -10.12 -5.55
C LEU A 191 2.32 -9.26 -5.06
N ILE A 192 2.24 -8.94 -3.77
CA ILE A 192 1.34 -7.94 -3.21
C ILE A 192 2.03 -6.57 -3.15
N SER A 193 3.23 -6.53 -2.56
CA SER A 193 4.02 -5.32 -2.36
C SER A 193 5.49 -5.65 -2.20
N ALA A 194 6.31 -5.29 -3.18
CA ALA A 194 7.76 -5.44 -3.10
C ALA A 194 8.36 -4.60 -1.96
N GLU A 195 7.78 -3.44 -1.65
CA GLU A 195 8.20 -2.56 -0.57
C GLU A 195 8.00 -3.22 0.81
N ILE A 196 6.82 -3.78 1.07
CA ILE A 196 6.56 -4.52 2.32
C ILE A 196 7.37 -5.83 2.38
N PHE A 197 7.61 -6.49 1.24
CA PHE A 197 8.53 -7.63 1.18
C PHE A 197 9.94 -7.24 1.65
N ALA A 198 10.49 -6.12 1.18
CA ALA A 198 11.82 -5.66 1.56
C ALA A 198 11.90 -5.32 3.07
N THR A 199 10.89 -4.61 3.60
CA THR A 199 10.83 -4.31 5.04
C THR A 199 10.64 -5.58 5.88
N LEU A 200 9.85 -6.57 5.42
CA LEU A 200 9.66 -7.85 6.11
C LEU A 200 10.99 -8.62 6.24
N VAL A 201 11.76 -8.70 5.15
CA VAL A 201 13.07 -9.35 5.15
C VAL A 201 14.03 -8.63 6.10
N LEU A 202 14.08 -7.30 6.04
CA LEU A 202 14.94 -6.49 6.91
C LEU A 202 14.58 -6.63 8.39
N VAL A 203 13.31 -6.42 8.74
CA VAL A 203 12.86 -6.51 10.16
C VAL A 203 12.99 -7.92 10.71
N SER A 204 12.68 -8.95 9.91
CA SER A 204 12.86 -10.35 10.32
C SER A 204 14.33 -10.69 10.54
N GLY A 205 15.22 -10.18 9.66
CA GLY A 205 16.67 -10.32 9.81
C GLY A 205 17.20 -9.66 11.07
N LEU A 206 16.79 -8.42 11.35
CA LEU A 206 17.16 -7.69 12.58
C LEU A 206 16.62 -8.39 13.82
N ALA A 207 15.36 -8.83 13.81
CA ALA A 207 14.76 -9.56 14.93
C ALA A 207 15.52 -10.87 15.22
N LEU A 208 15.88 -11.61 14.19
CA LEU A 208 16.66 -12.83 14.33
C LEU A 208 18.08 -12.56 14.87
N LEU A 209 18.74 -11.52 14.36
CA LEU A 209 20.08 -11.12 14.80
C LEU A 209 20.08 -10.73 16.29
N PHE A 210 19.16 -9.85 16.69
CA PHE A 210 19.06 -9.43 18.08
C PHE A 210 18.61 -10.56 19.01
N ALA A 211 17.71 -11.45 18.56
CA ALA A 211 17.34 -12.64 19.32
C ALA A 211 18.55 -13.57 19.51
N TYR A 212 19.34 -13.83 18.47
CA TYR A 212 20.53 -14.66 18.55
C TYR A 212 21.59 -14.09 19.50
N ALA A 213 21.76 -12.77 19.51
CA ALA A 213 22.68 -12.09 20.43
C ALA A 213 22.18 -12.12 21.88
N SER A 214 20.87 -11.87 22.11
CA SER A 214 20.28 -11.65 23.45
C SER A 214 19.80 -12.91 24.16
N LEU A 215 19.58 -14.03 23.42
CA LEU A 215 18.98 -15.26 23.94
C LEU A 215 19.93 -16.45 23.76
N PRO A 216 20.96 -16.63 24.62
CA PRO A 216 21.96 -17.70 24.47
C PRO A 216 21.34 -19.11 24.40
N ASP A 217 20.34 -19.40 25.24
CA ASP A 217 19.68 -20.69 25.31
C ASP A 217 18.91 -21.07 24.04
N TRP A 218 18.56 -20.06 23.23
CA TRP A 218 17.82 -20.23 21.98
C TRP A 218 18.71 -20.27 20.74
N ARG A 219 20.01 -19.99 20.85
CA ARG A 219 20.92 -19.82 19.69
C ARG A 219 20.84 -20.96 18.69
N HIS A 220 20.84 -22.20 19.16
CA HIS A 220 20.78 -23.37 18.27
C HIS A 220 19.45 -23.45 17.49
N ARG A 221 18.32 -23.07 18.13
CA ARG A 221 17.00 -23.02 17.46
C ARG A 221 16.91 -21.84 16.51
N LEU A 222 17.46 -20.70 16.91
CA LEU A 222 17.51 -19.48 16.10
C LEU A 222 18.40 -19.66 14.87
N ALA A 223 19.56 -20.32 15.00
CA ALA A 223 20.41 -20.65 13.86
C ALA A 223 19.70 -21.56 12.85
N ARG A 224 18.95 -22.57 13.33
CA ARG A 224 18.12 -23.42 12.46
C ARG A 224 17.01 -22.64 11.78
N LEU A 225 16.34 -21.73 12.50
CA LEU A 225 15.33 -20.86 11.92
C LEU A 225 15.94 -19.95 10.84
N GLY A 226 17.13 -19.37 11.09
CA GLY A 226 17.86 -18.57 10.11
C GLY A 226 18.21 -19.35 8.84
N MET A 227 18.65 -20.61 9.00
CA MET A 227 18.90 -21.49 7.85
C MET A 227 17.63 -21.80 7.07
N ASP A 228 16.51 -22.06 7.75
CA ASP A 228 15.23 -22.33 7.12
C ASP A 228 14.69 -21.07 6.41
N ALA A 229 14.89 -19.89 7.00
CA ALA A 229 14.55 -18.60 6.38
C ALA A 229 15.40 -18.32 5.13
N ALA A 230 16.71 -18.58 5.19
CA ALA A 230 17.60 -18.45 4.04
C ALA A 230 17.18 -19.36 2.87
N LEU A 231 16.82 -20.61 3.18
CA LEU A 231 16.30 -21.54 2.17
C LEU A 231 14.93 -21.09 1.61
N SER A 232 14.05 -20.55 2.44
CA SER A 232 12.78 -19.99 1.99
C SER A 232 13.02 -18.82 1.03
N SER A 233 13.96 -17.92 1.36
CA SER A 233 14.34 -16.79 0.50
C SER A 233 14.96 -17.27 -0.81
N PHE A 234 15.82 -18.28 -0.78
CA PHE A 234 16.42 -18.86 -1.97
C PHE A 234 15.35 -19.42 -2.93
N PHE A 235 14.40 -20.22 -2.44
CA PHE A 235 13.32 -20.74 -3.27
C PHE A 235 12.37 -19.63 -3.74
N ALA A 236 12.10 -18.63 -2.90
CA ALA A 236 11.31 -17.47 -3.32
C ALA A 236 12.01 -16.71 -4.47
N CYS A 237 13.32 -16.47 -4.40
CA CYS A 237 14.10 -15.85 -5.48
C CYS A 237 14.07 -16.66 -6.77
N ILE A 238 14.12 -18.00 -6.70
CA ILE A 238 13.97 -18.85 -7.90
C ILE A 238 12.60 -18.64 -8.54
N ILE A 239 11.53 -18.69 -7.76
CA ILE A 239 10.16 -18.51 -8.26
C ILE A 239 9.97 -17.11 -8.84
N LEU A 240 10.50 -16.09 -8.16
CA LEU A 240 10.40 -14.69 -8.57
C LEU A 240 11.44 -14.28 -9.62
N SER A 241 12.31 -15.19 -10.07
CA SER A 241 13.42 -14.85 -10.98
C SER A 241 12.98 -14.14 -12.26
N PRO A 242 11.85 -14.45 -12.94
CA PRO A 242 11.43 -13.69 -14.12
C PRO A 242 11.09 -12.23 -13.77
N CYS A 243 10.46 -12.00 -12.61
CA CYS A 243 10.12 -10.65 -12.13
C CYS A 243 11.37 -9.87 -11.76
N LEU A 244 12.28 -10.48 -11.00
CA LEU A 244 13.55 -9.86 -10.58
C LEU A 244 14.45 -9.55 -11.76
N LEU A 245 14.56 -10.46 -12.74
CA LEU A 245 15.32 -10.23 -13.97
C LEU A 245 14.73 -9.08 -14.79
N SER A 246 13.38 -8.99 -14.90
CA SER A 246 12.73 -7.88 -15.58
C SER A 246 13.01 -6.55 -14.89
N MET A 247 13.07 -6.51 -13.57
CA MET A 247 13.45 -5.30 -12.82
C MET A 247 14.91 -4.91 -13.05
N LEU A 248 15.82 -5.87 -13.02
CA LEU A 248 17.26 -5.61 -13.23
C LEU A 248 17.60 -5.19 -14.66
N THR A 249 16.82 -5.62 -15.65
CA THR A 249 17.03 -5.30 -17.07
C THR A 249 16.23 -4.12 -17.58
N ALA A 250 15.32 -3.57 -16.77
CA ALA A 250 14.52 -2.41 -17.13
C ALA A 250 15.40 -1.17 -17.38
N ARG A 251 15.30 -0.59 -18.59
CA ARG A 251 16.12 0.56 -18.99
C ARG A 251 15.51 1.92 -18.62
N HIS A 252 14.19 1.98 -18.52
CA HIS A 252 13.44 3.23 -18.30
C HIS A 252 12.53 3.10 -17.06
N TYR A 253 13.08 2.57 -15.97
CA TYR A 253 12.36 2.57 -14.70
C TYR A 253 12.38 3.99 -14.08
N ALA A 254 11.38 4.27 -13.29
CA ALA A 254 11.30 5.50 -12.54
C ALA A 254 12.04 5.34 -11.21
N ALA A 255 13.16 6.02 -11.05
CA ALA A 255 13.76 6.17 -9.72
C ALA A 255 12.84 7.02 -8.84
N LEU A 256 12.67 6.63 -7.59
CA LEU A 256 11.95 7.46 -6.63
C LEU A 256 12.73 8.76 -6.37
N PRO A 257 12.05 9.89 -6.15
CA PRO A 257 12.72 11.13 -5.79
C PRO A 257 13.57 10.96 -4.52
N ALA A 258 14.81 11.42 -4.54
CA ALA A 258 15.76 11.27 -3.43
C ALA A 258 15.27 11.87 -2.10
N PHE A 259 14.31 12.80 -2.14
CA PHE A 259 13.73 13.40 -0.93
C PHE A 259 12.59 12.55 -0.30
N TRP A 260 12.09 11.51 -0.99
CA TRP A 260 10.95 10.72 -0.51
C TRP A 260 11.21 10.02 0.83
N PRO A 261 12.37 9.41 1.11
CA PRO A 261 12.62 8.85 2.44
C PRO A 261 12.56 9.88 3.58
N TYR A 262 12.84 11.15 3.29
CA TYR A 262 12.71 12.25 4.24
C TYR A 262 11.27 12.74 4.36
N PHE A 263 10.53 12.73 3.26
CA PHE A 263 9.14 13.19 3.21
C PHE A 263 8.18 12.17 3.84
N PHE A 264 8.38 10.88 3.57
CA PHE A 264 7.61 9.77 4.13
C PHE A 264 8.24 9.21 5.41
N ALA A 265 8.71 10.07 6.29
CA ALA A 265 9.21 9.77 7.62
C ALA A 265 8.19 10.20 8.67
N ALA A 266 8.08 9.44 9.76
CA ALA A 266 7.20 9.81 10.87
C ALA A 266 7.78 11.02 11.62
N ASP A 267 6.91 11.91 12.10
CA ASP A 267 7.25 12.90 13.11
C ASP A 267 7.12 12.27 14.51
N LEU A 268 8.00 12.64 15.44
CA LEU A 268 7.97 12.06 16.80
C LEU A 268 6.63 12.24 17.49
N GLU A 269 5.97 13.36 17.29
CA GLU A 269 4.67 13.62 17.92
C GLU A 269 3.54 12.78 17.36
N THR A 270 3.69 12.20 16.14
CA THR A 270 2.67 11.30 15.56
C THR A 270 2.43 10.05 16.41
N PHE A 271 3.39 9.64 17.24
CA PHE A 271 3.18 8.55 18.20
C PHE A 271 2.17 8.91 19.31
N PHE A 272 1.98 10.19 19.59
CA PHE A 272 1.18 10.69 20.73
C PHE A 272 -0.12 11.34 20.27
N ILE A 273 -0.11 12.06 19.15
CA ILE A 273 -1.23 12.87 18.66
C ILE A 273 -1.93 12.15 17.50
N PRO A 274 -3.25 11.90 17.62
CA PRO A 274 -4.00 11.25 16.55
C PRO A 274 -4.17 12.18 15.36
N ALA A 275 -4.03 11.61 14.18
CA ALA A 275 -4.30 12.27 12.91
C ALA A 275 -5.26 11.41 12.05
N PRO A 276 -5.94 11.96 11.04
CA PRO A 276 -6.69 11.11 10.11
C PRO A 276 -5.83 9.97 9.56
N PRO A 277 -6.31 8.73 9.44
CA PRO A 277 -7.71 8.32 9.39
C PRO A 277 -8.30 7.78 10.71
N ILE A 278 -7.93 8.30 11.87
CA ILE A 278 -8.47 7.86 13.15
C ILE A 278 -9.63 8.78 13.58
N SER A 279 -10.72 8.20 14.06
CA SER A 279 -11.94 8.96 14.40
C SER A 279 -11.80 9.88 15.61
N SER A 280 -10.82 9.60 16.51
CA SER A 280 -10.48 10.50 17.62
C SER A 280 -9.79 11.80 17.16
N GLY A 281 -9.60 11.98 15.84
CA GLY A 281 -9.05 13.16 15.21
C GLY A 281 -9.93 14.42 15.27
N GLY A 282 -10.88 14.53 16.22
CA GLY A 282 -11.56 15.80 16.56
C GLY A 282 -10.60 16.92 17.04
N PHE A 283 -9.33 16.60 17.23
CA PHE A 283 -8.23 17.54 17.48
C PHE A 283 -7.59 18.06 16.18
N THR A 284 -8.39 18.25 15.13
CA THR A 284 -7.93 18.71 13.80
C THR A 284 -7.09 19.99 13.83
N GLY A 285 -7.23 20.84 14.84
CA GLY A 285 -6.40 22.03 15.01
C GLY A 285 -4.93 21.74 15.41
N LEU A 286 -4.67 20.60 16.09
CA LEU A 286 -3.31 20.17 16.44
C LEU A 286 -2.65 19.38 15.30
N VAL A 287 -3.43 18.77 14.43
CA VAL A 287 -2.96 17.99 13.27
C VAL A 287 -2.30 18.86 12.20
N GLN A 288 -2.61 20.15 12.14
CA GLN A 288 -1.98 21.10 11.20
C GLN A 288 -0.48 21.36 11.51
N LEU A 289 0.00 20.97 12.67
CA LEU A 289 1.42 21.03 13.03
C LEU A 289 2.24 19.90 12.37
N HIS A 290 1.57 18.88 11.84
CA HIS A 290 2.23 17.73 11.25
C HIS A 290 2.50 17.92 9.76
N ARG A 291 3.52 17.22 9.26
CA ARG A 291 3.76 17.00 7.83
C ARG A 291 2.66 16.15 7.17
N GLY A 292 1.44 16.29 7.51
CA GLY A 292 0.19 15.86 6.85
C GLY A 292 0.07 14.43 6.30
N LEU A 293 1.14 13.64 6.19
CA LEU A 293 1.17 12.40 5.41
C LEU A 293 1.48 11.12 6.21
N VAL A 294 1.91 11.20 7.47
CA VAL A 294 2.39 10.01 8.21
C VAL A 294 1.70 9.87 9.57
N ALA A 295 0.37 9.76 9.56
CA ALA A 295 -0.42 9.40 10.74
C ALA A 295 -0.31 7.92 11.16
N GLU A 296 0.40 7.14 10.37
CA GLU A 296 0.48 5.67 10.42
C GLU A 296 1.16 5.15 11.70
N SER A 297 2.00 5.99 12.34
CA SER A 297 2.79 5.62 13.53
C SER A 297 2.07 5.89 14.85
N TYR A 298 0.83 6.37 14.84
CA TYR A 298 0.10 6.72 16.06
C TYR A 298 -0.07 5.52 16.99
N LEU A 299 0.35 5.67 18.25
CA LEU A 299 0.16 4.69 19.32
C LEU A 299 -0.90 5.16 20.32
N GLY A 300 -0.87 6.43 20.70
CA GLY A 300 -1.72 6.99 21.72
C GLY A 300 -1.33 6.59 23.14
N LEU A 301 -1.80 7.37 24.11
CA LEU A 301 -1.44 7.20 25.52
C LEU A 301 -1.81 5.82 26.10
N PRO A 302 -2.94 5.18 25.77
CA PRO A 302 -3.27 3.86 26.32
C PRO A 302 -2.27 2.77 25.95
N ILE A 303 -1.82 2.72 24.68
CA ILE A 303 -0.85 1.72 24.22
C ILE A 303 0.54 2.01 24.79
N LEU A 304 0.95 3.28 24.84
CA LEU A 304 2.21 3.69 25.47
C LEU A 304 2.24 3.34 26.95
N ALA A 305 1.12 3.53 27.66
CA ALA A 305 0.99 3.09 29.04
C ALA A 305 1.13 1.57 29.19
N ILE A 306 0.50 0.78 28.29
CA ILE A 306 0.66 -0.68 28.27
C ILE A 306 2.11 -1.06 27.98
N PHE A 307 2.80 -0.42 27.03
CA PHE A 307 4.21 -0.66 26.77
C PHE A 307 5.08 -0.43 28.00
N TYR A 308 4.88 0.68 28.69
CA TYR A 308 5.59 0.98 29.94
C TYR A 308 5.32 -0.07 31.03
N LEU A 309 4.05 -0.43 31.25
CA LEU A 309 3.64 -1.42 32.24
C LEU A 309 4.19 -2.82 31.89
N PHE A 310 4.18 -3.21 30.62
CA PHE A 310 4.75 -4.46 30.14
C PHE A 310 6.27 -4.49 30.37
N ALA A 311 6.99 -3.47 29.92
CA ALA A 311 8.44 -3.38 30.08
C ALA A 311 8.86 -3.45 31.57
N ARG A 312 8.13 -2.76 32.45
CA ARG A 312 8.37 -2.78 33.91
C ARG A 312 8.03 -4.14 34.52
N GLN A 313 6.89 -4.73 34.17
CA GLN A 313 6.42 -5.98 34.76
C GLN A 313 7.30 -7.18 34.37
N PHE A 314 7.78 -7.21 33.14
CA PHE A 314 8.53 -8.33 32.57
C PHE A 314 10.04 -8.03 32.38
N ALA A 315 10.56 -7.01 33.06
CA ALA A 315 11.97 -6.58 32.97
C ALA A 315 12.98 -7.72 33.26
N GLY A 316 12.60 -8.70 34.09
CA GLY A 316 13.43 -9.87 34.41
C GLY A 316 13.50 -10.91 33.28
N GLN A 317 12.59 -10.89 32.30
CA GLN A 317 12.52 -11.89 31.24
C GLN A 317 13.29 -11.41 30.00
N ALA A 318 14.22 -12.23 29.49
CA ALA A 318 15.07 -11.86 28.34
C ALA A 318 14.26 -11.64 27.07
N GLU A 319 13.24 -12.48 26.84
CA GLU A 319 12.34 -12.39 25.68
C GLU A 319 11.52 -11.09 25.70
N ALA A 320 11.04 -10.66 26.88
CA ALA A 320 10.28 -9.42 27.01
C ALA A 320 11.19 -8.19 26.82
N ARG A 321 12.42 -8.22 27.33
CA ARG A 321 13.40 -7.15 27.05
C ARG A 321 13.73 -7.05 25.57
N LEU A 322 13.94 -8.18 24.90
CA LEU A 322 14.16 -8.23 23.46
C LEU A 322 12.98 -7.64 22.69
N LEU A 323 11.74 -8.04 23.03
CA LEU A 323 10.55 -7.50 22.39
C LEU A 323 10.42 -5.99 22.60
N THR A 324 10.63 -5.48 23.82
CA THR A 324 10.63 -4.04 24.12
C THR A 324 11.72 -3.31 23.32
N PHE A 325 12.90 -3.88 23.21
CA PHE A 325 13.99 -3.33 22.41
C PHE A 325 13.63 -3.27 20.91
N LEU A 326 13.05 -4.34 20.37
CA LEU A 326 12.62 -4.38 18.96
C LEU A 326 11.54 -3.34 18.65
N VAL A 327 10.59 -3.11 19.59
CA VAL A 327 9.60 -2.03 19.46
C VAL A 327 10.29 -0.67 19.29
N VAL A 328 11.28 -0.39 20.13
CA VAL A 328 12.05 0.88 20.03
C VAL A 328 12.83 0.97 18.73
N VAL A 329 13.47 -0.12 18.29
CA VAL A 329 14.21 -0.16 17.03
C VAL A 329 13.30 0.15 15.84
N VAL A 330 12.14 -0.52 15.71
CA VAL A 330 11.25 -0.29 14.57
C VAL A 330 10.60 1.10 14.64
N ALA A 331 10.35 1.63 15.84
CA ALA A 331 9.89 3.01 16.02
C ALA A 331 10.94 4.02 15.54
N ILE A 332 12.22 3.82 15.89
CA ILE A 332 13.33 4.67 15.40
C ILE A 332 13.46 4.57 13.87
N LEU A 333 13.33 3.37 13.29
CA LEU A 333 13.39 3.21 11.84
C LEU A 333 12.24 3.96 11.13
N SER A 334 11.05 4.03 11.74
CA SER A 334 9.92 4.76 11.17
C SER A 334 10.08 6.29 11.19
N LEU A 335 10.94 6.82 12.06
CA LEU A 335 11.28 8.26 12.12
C LEU A 335 12.16 8.73 10.95
N GLY A 336 12.70 7.81 10.16
CA GLY A 336 13.43 8.14 8.94
C GLY A 336 14.88 8.55 9.13
N PRO A 337 15.44 9.31 8.15
CA PRO A 337 16.86 9.72 8.17
C PRO A 337 17.17 10.76 9.23
N ASP A 338 16.25 11.69 9.49
CA ASP A 338 16.39 12.81 10.42
C ASP A 338 15.22 12.88 11.39
N LEU A 339 15.50 13.24 12.64
CA LEU A 339 14.45 13.40 13.65
C LEU A 339 13.66 14.68 13.42
N TRP A 340 12.37 14.51 13.20
CA TRP A 340 11.39 15.60 13.13
C TRP A 340 10.53 15.64 14.38
N VAL A 341 10.26 16.85 14.88
CA VAL A 341 9.42 17.10 16.04
C VAL A 341 8.51 18.28 15.73
N ALA A 342 7.20 18.10 15.80
CA ALA A 342 6.20 19.13 15.53
C ALA A 342 6.40 19.84 14.17
N GLY A 343 6.72 19.08 13.12
CA GLY A 343 6.95 19.59 11.78
C GLY A 343 8.30 20.27 11.55
N HIS A 344 9.16 20.32 12.58
CA HIS A 344 10.49 20.94 12.50
C HIS A 344 11.60 19.88 12.44
N ASP A 345 12.53 20.06 11.52
CA ASP A 345 13.77 19.28 11.48
C ASP A 345 14.67 19.68 12.65
N THR A 346 15.01 18.73 13.51
CA THR A 346 15.90 18.96 14.65
C THR A 346 17.39 18.93 14.27
N GLY A 347 17.73 18.50 13.05
CA GLY A 347 19.11 18.27 12.60
C GLY A 347 19.76 17.01 13.18
N LEU A 348 19.05 16.23 14.02
CA LEU A 348 19.57 15.00 14.60
C LEU A 348 19.46 13.86 13.57
N ALA A 349 20.63 13.36 13.11
CA ALA A 349 20.70 12.23 12.21
C ALA A 349 20.30 10.93 12.91
N LEU A 350 19.43 10.15 12.28
CA LEU A 350 18.99 8.84 12.72
C LEU A 350 19.67 7.72 11.90
N PRO A 351 19.63 6.45 12.35
CA PRO A 351 20.31 5.35 11.66
C PRO A 351 19.90 5.18 10.20
N TRP A 352 18.66 5.54 9.82
CA TRP A 352 18.18 5.44 8.45
C TRP A 352 18.90 6.39 7.48
N ARG A 353 19.56 7.44 7.97
CA ARG A 353 20.41 8.31 7.13
C ARG A 353 21.55 7.56 6.43
N VAL A 354 22.03 6.46 7.02
CA VAL A 354 23.01 5.58 6.38
C VAL A 354 22.34 4.69 5.32
N ALA A 355 21.12 4.21 5.61
CA ALA A 355 20.38 3.31 4.73
C ALA A 355 20.01 3.96 3.39
N VAL A 356 19.71 5.26 3.36
CA VAL A 356 19.38 5.98 2.11
C VAL A 356 20.52 6.03 1.09
N HIS A 357 21.74 5.66 1.47
CA HIS A 357 22.88 5.55 0.55
C HIS A 357 23.17 4.12 0.10
N VAL A 358 22.41 3.15 0.61
CA VAL A 358 22.57 1.73 0.25
C VAL A 358 21.56 1.38 -0.85
N PRO A 359 22.01 0.85 -2.02
CA PRO A 359 21.11 0.40 -3.07
C PRO A 359 20.02 -0.53 -2.52
N LEU A 360 18.81 -0.43 -3.04
CA LEU A 360 17.59 -1.10 -2.60
C LEU A 360 16.99 -0.57 -1.27
N LEU A 361 17.80 -0.08 -0.33
CA LEU A 361 17.27 0.54 0.89
C LEU A 361 16.82 1.98 0.66
N THR A 362 17.35 2.65 -0.35
CA THR A 362 16.93 4.00 -0.79
C THR A 362 15.46 4.06 -1.21
N ASP A 363 14.93 2.93 -1.72
CA ASP A 363 13.56 2.84 -2.22
C ASP A 363 12.54 2.43 -1.13
N ILE A 364 13.02 2.15 0.09
CA ILE A 364 12.17 1.84 1.25
C ILE A 364 11.79 3.15 1.94
N LEU A 365 10.49 3.40 2.04
CA LEU A 365 9.99 4.57 2.76
C LEU A 365 9.88 4.28 4.26
N PRO A 366 10.47 5.13 5.15
CA PRO A 366 10.51 4.88 6.59
C PRO A 366 9.15 4.68 7.25
N SER A 367 8.11 5.36 6.76
CA SER A 367 6.75 5.19 7.28
C SER A 367 6.25 3.73 7.25
N ARG A 368 6.81 2.88 6.39
CA ARG A 368 6.45 1.45 6.31
C ARG A 368 6.81 0.66 7.56
N PHE A 369 7.78 1.14 8.35
CA PHE A 369 8.11 0.52 9.64
C PHE A 369 7.01 0.69 10.68
N ALA A 370 6.07 1.65 10.52
CA ALA A 370 4.89 1.77 11.35
C ALA A 370 4.04 0.47 11.39
N LEU A 371 4.04 -0.31 10.31
CA LEU A 371 3.41 -1.64 10.27
C LEU A 371 3.95 -2.57 11.37
N TYR A 372 5.26 -2.54 11.61
CA TYR A 372 5.89 -3.38 12.63
C TYR A 372 5.73 -2.79 14.04
N VAL A 373 5.61 -1.48 14.16
CA VAL A 373 5.25 -0.80 15.41
C VAL A 373 3.85 -1.24 15.84
N THR A 374 2.88 -1.24 14.92
CA THR A 374 1.50 -1.65 15.20
C THR A 374 1.37 -3.15 15.47
N LEU A 375 2.12 -4.00 14.75
CA LEU A 375 2.19 -5.43 15.05
C LEU A 375 2.78 -5.70 16.45
N SER A 376 3.84 -4.96 16.79
CA SER A 376 4.44 -5.04 18.13
C SER A 376 3.46 -4.60 19.22
N ALA A 377 2.67 -3.55 18.95
CA ALA A 377 1.61 -3.11 19.86
C ALA A 377 0.57 -4.23 20.08
N ALA A 378 0.12 -4.87 19.02
CA ALA A 378 -0.81 -6.00 19.11
C ALA A 378 -0.26 -7.16 19.95
N ILE A 379 1.01 -7.52 19.75
CA ILE A 379 1.67 -8.61 20.51
C ILE A 379 1.84 -8.23 21.98
N VAL A 380 2.42 -7.06 22.26
CA VAL A 380 2.71 -6.61 23.62
C VAL A 380 1.43 -6.47 24.45
N THR A 381 0.41 -5.82 23.88
CA THR A 381 -0.88 -5.63 24.56
C THR A 381 -1.57 -6.96 24.84
N SER A 382 -1.53 -7.91 23.91
CA SER A 382 -2.07 -9.27 24.08
C SER A 382 -1.35 -10.03 25.20
N LEU A 383 -0.02 -10.02 25.21
CA LEU A 383 0.79 -10.67 26.24
C LEU A 383 0.52 -10.06 27.63
N TRP A 384 0.44 -8.73 27.68
CA TRP A 384 0.17 -8.03 28.94
C TRP A 384 -1.22 -8.31 29.50
N LEU A 385 -2.26 -8.36 28.67
CA LEU A 385 -3.61 -8.71 29.10
C LEU A 385 -3.67 -10.17 29.55
N ALA A 386 -3.11 -11.10 28.77
CA ALA A 386 -3.13 -12.54 29.04
C ALA A 386 -2.43 -12.91 30.34
N ALA A 387 -1.38 -12.18 30.72
CA ALA A 387 -0.63 -12.46 31.96
C ALA A 387 -1.47 -12.26 33.24
N SER A 388 -2.49 -11.39 33.23
CA SER A 388 -3.41 -11.18 34.36
C SER A 388 -4.69 -10.52 33.86
N PRO A 389 -5.68 -11.28 33.36
CA PRO A 389 -6.92 -10.77 32.80
C PRO A 389 -7.80 -10.15 33.90
N SER A 390 -7.58 -8.88 34.24
CA SER A 390 -8.30 -8.13 35.24
C SER A 390 -9.16 -7.03 34.62
N LEU A 391 -10.18 -6.55 35.33
CA LEU A 391 -11.05 -5.48 34.83
C LEU A 391 -10.26 -4.21 34.44
N PRO A 392 -9.29 -3.69 35.23
CA PRO A 392 -8.50 -2.53 34.82
C PRO A 392 -7.74 -2.74 33.53
N ARG A 393 -7.19 -3.95 33.30
CA ARG A 393 -6.49 -4.27 32.04
C ARG A 393 -7.43 -4.35 30.85
N ARG A 394 -8.62 -4.94 31.02
CA ARG A 394 -9.65 -4.94 29.96
C ARG A 394 -10.09 -3.53 29.62
N LEU A 395 -10.32 -2.68 30.63
CA LEU A 395 -10.67 -1.27 30.39
C LEU A 395 -9.56 -0.52 29.64
N LEU A 396 -8.30 -0.75 29.99
CA LEU A 396 -7.18 -0.11 29.28
C LEU A 396 -7.05 -0.64 27.83
N MET A 397 -7.33 -1.93 27.58
CA MET A 397 -7.42 -2.48 26.22
C MET A 397 -8.57 -1.87 25.43
N LEU A 398 -9.73 -1.69 26.03
CA LEU A 398 -10.87 -1.02 25.38
C LEU A 398 -10.54 0.44 25.07
N LEU A 399 -9.84 1.15 25.95
CA LEU A 399 -9.34 2.51 25.69
C LEU A 399 -8.31 2.52 24.54
N ALA A 400 -7.45 1.51 24.44
CA ALA A 400 -6.50 1.36 23.33
C ALA A 400 -7.25 1.14 21.99
N CYS A 401 -8.27 0.27 21.96
CA CYS A 401 -9.11 0.09 20.79
C CYS A 401 -9.89 1.36 20.43
N ALA A 402 -10.39 2.09 21.42
CA ALA A 402 -11.10 3.36 21.21
C ALA A 402 -10.14 4.44 20.66
N ALA A 403 -8.90 4.49 21.15
CA ALA A 403 -7.88 5.41 20.63
C ALA A 403 -7.50 5.14 19.18
N TRP A 404 -7.57 3.87 18.76
CA TRP A 404 -7.31 3.43 17.37
C TRP A 404 -8.60 3.23 16.55
N TRP A 405 -9.75 3.68 17.05
CA TRP A 405 -10.99 3.48 16.31
C TRP A 405 -10.93 4.16 14.93
N PRO A 406 -11.15 3.42 13.84
CA PRO A 406 -11.02 3.97 12.50
C PRO A 406 -11.97 5.13 12.23
N ALA A 407 -11.52 6.15 11.55
CA ALA A 407 -12.41 7.10 10.89
C ALA A 407 -13.08 6.42 9.70
N ARG A 408 -14.29 6.84 9.39
CA ARG A 408 -15.02 6.33 8.23
C ARG A 408 -14.34 6.78 6.94
N PRO A 409 -13.94 5.89 6.04
CA PRO A 409 -13.42 6.28 4.75
C PRO A 409 -14.52 6.97 3.93
N ALA A 410 -14.10 7.85 3.02
CA ALA A 410 -15.03 8.44 2.08
C ALA A 410 -15.49 7.39 1.07
N TRP A 411 -16.78 7.40 0.76
CA TRP A 411 -17.38 6.71 -0.37
C TRP A 411 -17.92 7.73 -1.34
N THR A 412 -17.49 7.69 -2.59
CA THR A 412 -17.82 8.67 -3.61
C THR A 412 -18.50 8.01 -4.80
N PRO A 413 -19.38 8.71 -5.52
CA PRO A 413 -19.90 8.22 -6.80
C PRO A 413 -18.75 7.87 -7.75
N ILE A 414 -18.95 6.85 -8.58
CA ILE A 414 -17.98 6.45 -9.59
C ILE A 414 -17.93 7.54 -10.67
N PRO A 415 -16.74 8.10 -11.01
CA PRO A 415 -16.61 9.00 -12.15
C PRO A 415 -17.04 8.31 -13.45
N HIS A 416 -18.01 8.88 -14.10
CA HIS A 416 -18.61 8.33 -15.31
C HIS A 416 -18.61 9.35 -16.42
N THR A 417 -18.38 8.91 -17.65
CA THR A 417 -18.48 9.70 -18.87
C THR A 417 -19.05 8.84 -19.99
N VAL A 418 -19.82 9.46 -20.88
CA VAL A 418 -20.43 8.77 -22.01
C VAL A 418 -19.37 8.36 -23.04
N PHE A 419 -18.38 9.22 -23.25
CA PHE A 419 -17.34 9.02 -24.25
C PHE A 419 -16.46 7.78 -23.99
N PHE A 420 -16.19 7.44 -22.72
CA PHE A 420 -15.34 6.30 -22.35
C PHE A 420 -16.14 5.00 -22.10
N GLN A 421 -17.39 4.94 -22.54
CA GLN A 421 -18.14 3.68 -22.54
C GLN A 421 -17.55 2.67 -23.56
N PRO A 422 -17.75 1.36 -23.37
CA PRO A 422 -17.27 0.34 -24.30
C PRO A 422 -17.75 0.60 -25.73
N GLY A 423 -16.84 0.50 -26.70
CA GLY A 423 -17.10 0.69 -28.12
C GLY A 423 -17.06 2.17 -28.59
N ARG A 424 -17.41 3.13 -27.74
CA ARG A 424 -17.62 4.54 -28.14
C ARG A 424 -16.35 5.22 -28.69
N ILE A 425 -15.19 4.95 -28.11
CA ILE A 425 -13.92 5.50 -28.61
C ILE A 425 -13.59 4.94 -29.99
N ALA A 426 -13.75 3.63 -30.19
CA ALA A 426 -13.47 2.98 -31.47
C ALA A 426 -14.40 3.52 -32.58
N GLU A 427 -15.68 3.74 -32.27
CA GLU A 427 -16.66 4.36 -33.19
C GLU A 427 -16.30 5.80 -33.56
N THR A 428 -15.76 6.57 -32.60
CA THR A 428 -15.54 8.02 -32.77
C THR A 428 -14.18 8.36 -33.34
N LEU A 429 -13.13 7.66 -32.89
CA LEU A 429 -11.72 7.96 -33.21
C LEU A 429 -11.04 6.83 -33.99
N GLY A 430 -11.65 5.65 -34.06
CA GLY A 430 -10.99 4.44 -34.55
C GLY A 430 -10.23 3.65 -33.46
N PRO A 431 -9.86 2.41 -33.72
CA PRO A 431 -9.19 1.55 -32.76
C PRO A 431 -7.72 1.93 -32.56
N GLY A 432 -7.18 1.64 -31.37
CA GLY A 432 -5.75 1.69 -31.08
C GLY A 432 -5.13 3.09 -30.98
N ARG A 433 -5.94 4.14 -30.89
CA ARG A 433 -5.49 5.55 -30.79
C ARG A 433 -4.63 5.80 -29.58
N LYS A 434 -3.65 6.69 -29.73
CA LYS A 434 -2.78 7.18 -28.67
C LYS A 434 -3.30 8.52 -28.17
N LEU A 435 -3.86 8.52 -26.98
CA LEU A 435 -4.57 9.67 -26.42
C LEU A 435 -3.82 10.23 -25.20
N LEU A 436 -3.80 11.56 -25.10
CA LEU A 436 -3.50 12.24 -23.84
C LEU A 436 -4.84 12.61 -23.19
N ILE A 437 -5.12 12.01 -22.03
CA ILE A 437 -6.39 12.23 -21.33
C ILE A 437 -6.22 13.29 -20.24
N LEU A 438 -7.18 14.20 -20.18
CA LEU A 438 -7.30 15.25 -19.16
C LEU A 438 -8.68 15.17 -18.48
N PRO A 439 -8.81 15.46 -17.17
CA PRO A 439 -7.71 15.81 -16.26
C PRO A 439 -6.69 14.69 -16.17
N PHE A 440 -5.41 15.05 -16.02
CA PHE A 440 -4.32 14.08 -16.04
C PHE A 440 -4.48 13.06 -14.91
N ALA A 441 -3.98 11.85 -15.13
CA ALA A 441 -4.28 10.70 -14.28
C ALA A 441 -3.85 10.81 -12.80
N THR A 442 -2.90 11.69 -12.46
CA THR A 442 -2.53 12.00 -11.05
C THR A 442 -3.57 12.84 -10.33
N VAL A 443 -4.34 13.62 -11.07
CA VAL A 443 -5.35 14.55 -10.52
C VAL A 443 -6.77 14.24 -10.98
N GLY A 444 -6.94 13.19 -11.81
CA GLY A 444 -8.24 12.84 -12.39
C GLY A 444 -8.42 11.34 -12.67
N PRO A 445 -9.57 10.94 -13.20
CA PRO A 445 -9.96 9.55 -13.38
C PRO A 445 -9.50 8.92 -14.71
N ALA A 446 -8.49 9.48 -15.42
CA ALA A 446 -8.05 9.00 -16.73
C ALA A 446 -7.73 7.49 -16.75
N MET A 447 -7.13 6.94 -15.67
CA MET A 447 -6.87 5.52 -15.54
C MET A 447 -8.15 4.70 -15.42
N LEU A 448 -9.14 5.19 -14.69
CA LEU A 448 -10.45 4.54 -14.57
C LEU A 448 -11.20 4.55 -15.91
N TRP A 449 -11.15 5.64 -16.64
CA TRP A 449 -11.80 5.75 -17.95
C TRP A 449 -11.21 4.77 -18.98
N GLN A 450 -9.89 4.52 -18.91
CA GLN A 450 -9.27 3.49 -19.75
C GLN A 450 -9.80 2.09 -19.42
N VAL A 451 -10.02 1.80 -18.15
CA VAL A 451 -10.66 0.54 -17.71
C VAL A 451 -12.11 0.46 -18.18
N GLN A 452 -12.89 1.54 -18.01
CA GLN A 452 -14.30 1.59 -18.41
C GLN A 452 -14.49 1.41 -19.93
N SER A 453 -13.53 1.88 -20.74
CA SER A 453 -13.52 1.65 -22.19
C SER A 453 -13.06 0.26 -22.62
N GLY A 454 -12.69 -0.64 -21.68
CA GLY A 454 -12.14 -1.96 -21.99
C GLY A 454 -10.73 -1.91 -22.60
N PHE A 455 -9.91 -0.93 -22.23
CA PHE A 455 -8.56 -0.68 -22.80
C PHE A 455 -8.57 -0.39 -24.31
N ALA A 456 -9.62 0.28 -24.81
CA ALA A 456 -9.82 0.56 -26.22
C ALA A 456 -8.77 1.53 -26.82
N PHE A 457 -7.99 2.23 -26.02
CA PHE A 457 -6.97 3.19 -26.43
C PHE A 457 -5.69 3.05 -25.60
N ARG A 458 -4.62 3.66 -26.09
CA ARG A 458 -3.34 3.78 -25.38
C ARG A 458 -3.17 5.21 -24.88
N GLN A 459 -2.58 5.40 -23.71
CA GLN A 459 -2.28 6.72 -23.16
C GLN A 459 -0.82 7.09 -23.42
N THR A 460 -0.55 8.31 -23.89
CA THR A 460 0.80 8.89 -23.95
C THR A 460 1.24 9.45 -22.61
N GLY A 461 0.27 9.68 -21.70
CA GLY A 461 0.47 9.87 -20.28
C GLY A 461 0.08 8.63 -19.47
N GLY A 462 -0.38 8.84 -18.25
CA GLY A 462 -0.90 7.81 -17.35
C GLY A 462 -0.39 7.96 -15.92
N TYR A 463 -0.86 7.05 -15.04
CA TYR A 463 -0.44 7.03 -13.63
C TYR A 463 -0.46 5.60 -13.09
N LEU A 464 0.68 4.94 -13.14
CA LEU A 464 0.89 3.62 -12.51
C LEU A 464 2.02 3.65 -11.46
N GLY A 465 2.37 4.82 -11.00
CA GLY A 465 3.51 5.16 -10.17
C GLY A 465 4.24 6.36 -10.77
N TYR A 466 5.54 6.49 -10.52
CA TYR A 466 6.31 7.60 -11.07
C TYR A 466 6.50 7.45 -12.60
N PRO A 467 6.58 8.53 -13.39
CA PRO A 467 6.77 8.43 -14.84
C PRO A 467 8.08 7.71 -15.21
N PRO A 468 8.14 6.94 -16.30
CA PRO A 468 9.38 6.37 -16.80
C PRO A 468 10.44 7.46 -17.02
N SER A 469 11.72 7.17 -16.75
CA SER A 469 12.80 8.16 -16.78
C SER A 469 12.90 8.92 -18.10
N GLY A 470 12.63 8.26 -19.23
CA GLY A 470 12.57 8.94 -20.54
C GLY A 470 11.43 9.93 -20.70
N MET A 471 10.35 9.79 -19.93
CA MET A 471 9.21 10.74 -19.93
C MET A 471 9.43 11.91 -18.97
N GLN A 472 10.23 11.74 -17.94
CA GLN A 472 10.55 12.80 -16.98
C GLN A 472 11.35 13.97 -17.60
N THR A 473 11.95 13.77 -18.76
CA THR A 473 12.69 14.80 -19.48
C THR A 473 11.79 15.88 -20.12
N PHE A 474 10.49 15.60 -20.24
CA PHE A 474 9.53 16.58 -20.77
C PHE A 474 8.99 17.49 -19.66
N PRO A 475 9.17 18.82 -19.72
CA PRO A 475 8.63 19.75 -18.73
C PRO A 475 7.09 19.64 -18.58
N ALA A 476 6.39 19.37 -19.70
CA ALA A 476 4.94 19.14 -19.69
C ALA A 476 4.53 17.98 -18.79
N VAL A 477 5.34 16.92 -18.68
CA VAL A 477 5.04 15.75 -17.82
C VAL A 477 5.09 16.16 -16.34
N ALA A 478 6.11 16.91 -15.92
CA ALA A 478 6.20 17.41 -14.56
C ALA A 478 5.03 18.35 -14.21
N ALA A 479 4.65 19.22 -15.15
CA ALA A 479 3.54 20.13 -15.01
C ALA A 479 2.19 19.40 -14.89
N LEU A 480 1.91 18.46 -15.78
CA LEU A 480 0.71 17.61 -15.77
C LEU A 480 0.64 16.75 -14.50
N TYR A 481 1.79 16.19 -14.09
CA TYR A 481 1.87 15.33 -12.92
C TYR A 481 1.57 16.08 -11.62
N GLY A 482 2.04 17.33 -11.52
CA GLY A 482 1.77 18.22 -10.40
C GLY A 482 0.47 19.02 -10.49
N GLY A 483 -0.28 18.91 -11.59
CA GLY A 483 -1.48 19.72 -11.84
C GLY A 483 -1.20 21.20 -12.04
N ALA A 484 0.04 21.57 -12.40
CA ALA A 484 0.50 22.94 -12.57
C ALA A 484 0.47 23.41 -14.05
N GLN A 485 0.49 24.71 -14.27
CA GLN A 485 0.57 25.33 -15.59
C GLN A 485 1.63 26.45 -15.56
N PRO A 486 2.93 26.10 -15.59
CA PRO A 486 4.00 27.10 -15.62
C PRO A 486 4.01 27.89 -16.94
N ALA A 487 4.75 29.01 -16.97
CA ALA A 487 4.97 29.75 -18.20
C ALA A 487 5.60 28.83 -19.28
N GLY A 488 5.08 28.90 -20.52
CA GLY A 488 5.52 28.02 -21.60
C GLY A 488 4.86 26.63 -21.64
N PHE A 489 4.02 26.29 -20.67
CA PHE A 489 3.38 24.97 -20.57
C PHE A 489 2.74 24.48 -21.87
N ILE A 490 2.05 25.36 -22.61
CA ILE A 490 1.34 24.97 -23.85
C ILE A 490 2.33 24.57 -24.96
N ALA A 491 3.44 25.27 -25.08
CA ALA A 491 4.49 24.91 -26.05
C ALA A 491 5.14 23.56 -25.66
N ASP A 492 5.43 23.36 -24.37
CA ASP A 492 5.98 22.10 -23.85
C ASP A 492 5.00 20.94 -24.05
N LEU A 493 3.69 21.19 -23.86
CA LEU A 493 2.64 20.20 -24.08
C LEU A 493 2.54 19.81 -25.57
N ALA A 494 2.58 20.80 -26.47
CA ALA A 494 2.59 20.56 -27.91
C ALA A 494 3.82 19.72 -28.32
N GLN A 495 4.99 20.08 -27.82
CA GLN A 495 6.24 19.32 -28.07
C GLN A 495 6.12 17.88 -27.55
N PHE A 496 5.59 17.69 -26.33
CA PHE A 496 5.36 16.36 -25.76
C PHE A 496 4.43 15.52 -26.64
N CYS A 497 3.29 16.07 -27.05
CA CYS A 497 2.32 15.35 -27.90
C CYS A 497 2.94 14.92 -29.24
N VAL A 498 3.70 15.80 -29.89
CA VAL A 498 4.39 15.47 -31.16
C VAL A 498 5.47 14.41 -30.95
N ALA A 499 6.30 14.58 -29.91
CA ALA A 499 7.41 13.65 -29.63
C ALA A 499 6.95 12.24 -29.25
N THR A 500 5.79 12.13 -28.59
CA THR A 500 5.20 10.83 -28.19
C THR A 500 4.30 10.22 -29.25
N GLY A 501 4.03 10.94 -30.34
CA GLY A 501 3.09 10.53 -31.37
C GLY A 501 1.66 10.42 -30.85
N THR A 502 1.25 11.38 -30.00
CA THR A 502 -0.13 11.51 -29.52
C THR A 502 -1.03 11.84 -30.70
N ASP A 503 -2.12 11.13 -30.86
CA ASP A 503 -3.09 11.39 -31.92
C ASP A 503 -4.06 12.52 -31.54
N ASP A 504 -4.60 12.46 -30.32
CA ASP A 504 -5.56 13.46 -29.83
C ASP A 504 -5.34 13.72 -28.33
N ILE A 505 -5.64 14.98 -27.91
CA ILE A 505 -5.85 15.30 -26.50
C ILE A 505 -7.37 15.24 -26.25
N VAL A 506 -7.78 14.48 -25.25
CA VAL A 506 -9.18 14.35 -24.83
C VAL A 506 -9.36 14.99 -23.46
N ALA A 507 -10.03 16.13 -23.42
CA ALA A 507 -10.37 16.86 -22.19
C ALA A 507 -11.78 16.45 -21.75
N GLY A 508 -11.86 15.62 -20.72
CA GLY A 508 -13.11 15.13 -20.16
C GLY A 508 -13.64 15.97 -18.99
N PRO A 509 -14.75 15.52 -18.39
CA PRO A 509 -15.35 16.18 -17.23
C PRO A 509 -14.36 16.33 -16.08
N GLY A 510 -14.40 17.50 -15.42
CA GLY A 510 -13.49 17.82 -14.32
C GLY A 510 -12.13 18.38 -14.76
N THR A 511 -11.87 18.54 -16.06
CA THR A 511 -10.69 19.28 -16.53
C THR A 511 -10.75 20.72 -16.01
N PRO A 512 -9.70 21.22 -15.29
CA PRO A 512 -9.70 22.58 -14.75
C PRO A 512 -9.95 23.62 -15.82
N ALA A 513 -10.79 24.62 -15.53
CA ALA A 513 -11.14 25.67 -16.47
C ALA A 513 -9.92 26.43 -17.03
N ALA A 514 -8.91 26.67 -16.17
CA ALA A 514 -7.65 27.28 -16.59
C ALA A 514 -6.92 26.41 -17.64
N LEU A 515 -6.90 25.08 -17.45
CA LEU A 515 -6.28 24.15 -18.41
C LEU A 515 -7.09 24.11 -19.72
N SER A 516 -8.42 24.06 -19.65
CA SER A 516 -9.28 24.12 -20.83
C SER A 516 -9.07 25.40 -21.63
N ALA A 517 -8.97 26.56 -20.96
CA ALA A 517 -8.65 27.82 -21.58
C ALA A 517 -7.24 27.85 -22.20
N ALA A 518 -6.26 27.25 -21.53
CA ALA A 518 -4.90 27.14 -22.06
C ALA A 518 -4.85 26.29 -23.34
N LEU A 519 -5.59 25.18 -23.41
CA LEU A 519 -5.63 24.31 -24.59
C LEU A 519 -6.15 25.03 -25.85
N THR A 520 -7.00 26.05 -25.72
CA THR A 520 -7.45 26.84 -26.88
C THR A 520 -6.30 27.60 -27.57
N GLN A 521 -5.21 27.88 -26.83
CA GLN A 521 -4.02 28.56 -27.40
C GLN A 521 -3.22 27.65 -28.34
N LEU A 522 -3.47 26.34 -28.34
CA LEU A 522 -2.86 25.41 -29.31
C LEU A 522 -3.31 25.69 -30.74
N HIS A 523 -4.49 26.32 -30.92
CA HIS A 523 -5.12 26.54 -32.21
C HIS A 523 -5.25 25.27 -33.07
N TRP A 524 -5.30 24.10 -32.42
CA TRP A 524 -5.49 22.81 -33.08
C TRP A 524 -6.97 22.59 -33.43
N PRO A 525 -7.25 21.81 -34.50
CA PRO A 525 -8.63 21.40 -34.78
C PRO A 525 -9.25 20.75 -33.56
N SER A 526 -10.43 21.24 -33.16
CA SER A 526 -11.11 20.73 -31.98
C SER A 526 -12.59 20.50 -32.23
N ARG A 527 -13.16 19.51 -31.54
CA ARG A 527 -14.60 19.21 -31.60
C ARG A 527 -15.09 18.69 -30.26
N THR A 528 -16.33 19.00 -29.93
CA THR A 528 -17.02 18.42 -28.79
C THR A 528 -17.71 17.13 -29.23
N VAL A 529 -17.52 16.07 -28.48
CA VAL A 529 -18.19 14.79 -28.68
C VAL A 529 -18.67 14.28 -27.31
N ASP A 530 -19.96 14.03 -27.20
CA ASP A 530 -20.61 13.69 -25.94
C ASP A 530 -20.26 14.71 -24.84
N ASP A 531 -19.56 14.28 -23.80
CA ASP A 531 -19.15 15.07 -22.64
C ASP A 531 -17.65 15.42 -22.61
N VAL A 532 -16.95 15.28 -23.75
CA VAL A 532 -15.52 15.59 -23.87
C VAL A 532 -15.21 16.56 -25.00
N MET A 533 -14.10 17.31 -24.85
CA MET A 533 -13.51 18.13 -25.94
C MET A 533 -12.26 17.38 -26.47
N ILE A 534 -12.22 17.18 -27.78
CA ILE A 534 -11.13 16.49 -28.47
C ILE A 534 -10.35 17.52 -29.29
N TYR A 535 -9.01 17.55 -29.09
CA TYR A 535 -8.08 18.36 -29.86
C TYR A 535 -7.20 17.44 -30.70
N GLN A 536 -7.24 17.56 -32.02
CA GLN A 536 -6.43 16.73 -32.92
C GLN A 536 -4.99 17.27 -33.00
N VAL A 537 -4.01 16.43 -32.73
CA VAL A 537 -2.59 16.82 -32.80
C VAL A 537 -2.16 16.95 -34.27
N PRO A 538 -1.57 18.09 -34.69
CA PRO A 538 -1.12 18.27 -36.07
C PRO A 538 -0.05 17.23 -36.45
N GLY A 539 -0.16 16.67 -37.66
CA GLY A 539 0.78 15.66 -38.17
C GLY A 539 0.54 14.24 -37.64
N ALA A 540 -0.47 14.02 -36.80
CA ALA A 540 -0.91 12.67 -36.48
C ALA A 540 -1.41 12.00 -37.77
N THR A 541 -0.74 10.91 -38.17
CA THR A 541 -1.17 10.13 -39.33
C THR A 541 -2.47 9.42 -38.98
N ASN A 542 -3.53 9.63 -39.77
CA ASN A 542 -4.70 8.78 -39.75
C ASN A 542 -4.26 7.37 -40.19
N GLY A 543 -3.79 6.55 -39.23
CA GLY A 543 -3.40 5.16 -39.46
C GLY A 543 -4.57 4.22 -39.32
#